data_eb5e60711698a8682e030ef8b024784b
#
_entry.id   eb5e60711698a8682e030ef8b024784b
#
_cell.length_a   1.000
_cell.length_b   1.000
_cell.length_c   1.000
_cell.angle_alpha   90.00
_cell.angle_beta   90.00
_cell.angle_gamma   90.00
#
_symmetry.space_group_name_H-M   'P 1'
#
loop_
_entity.id
_entity.type
_entity.pdbx_description
1 polymer ?
#
loop_
_entity_poly.entity_id
_entity_poly.type
_entity_poly.pdbx_seq_one_letter_code
_entity_poly.pdbx_strand_id
1 'polypeptide(L)'
;LRGLKVERVGGSFSLVCNDQTDYLLKIGVSMIPIFVVGIFFKDYVASLFGSITGVGVALLVTAVLLFFSDMASGKGVALKTKSDQPAKEYRNGISYWQALAVGLGQAFAVAPGLSRSGTTISTGLICGVRRDVMAQFSFLMVLVPILGEAFLETVGGGFAESAVGALPLLLGFLSAFVSGLLACKVMIALVKKAKLSWFALYCVLAALSIFIFA
;
A
#
# COMPACT_ATOMS: atom_id res chain seq x y z
N LEU A 1 -2.13 4.87 -24.00
CA LEU A 1 -1.80 3.70 -24.83
C LEU A 1 -0.68 3.95 -25.88
N ARG A 2 -0.09 5.14 -25.94
CA ARG A 2 1.01 5.47 -26.88
C ARG A 2 2.42 5.06 -26.39
N GLY A 3 2.54 4.36 -25.29
CA GLY A 3 3.83 4.05 -24.63
C GLY A 3 4.34 2.61 -24.80
N LEU A 4 3.61 1.73 -25.44
CA LEU A 4 4.05 0.36 -25.73
C LEU A 4 4.57 0.30 -27.16
N LYS A 5 5.89 0.32 -27.34
CA LYS A 5 6.51 -0.05 -28.62
C LYS A 5 7.17 -1.42 -28.45
N VAL A 6 6.77 -2.35 -29.29
CA VAL A 6 7.43 -3.64 -29.47
C VAL A 6 8.55 -3.43 -30.48
N GLU A 7 9.78 -3.43 -30.04
CA GLU A 7 10.94 -3.28 -30.92
C GLU A 7 11.70 -4.62 -30.99
N ARG A 8 12.02 -5.05 -32.18
CA ARG A 8 12.72 -6.31 -32.43
C ARG A 8 14.22 -6.01 -32.42
N VAL A 9 14.87 -6.31 -31.30
CA VAL A 9 16.32 -6.16 -31.17
C VAL A 9 16.94 -7.56 -31.11
N GLY A 10 17.70 -7.91 -32.14
CA GLY A 10 18.54 -9.12 -32.13
C GLY A 10 17.82 -10.46 -31.95
N GLY A 11 16.60 -10.63 -32.50
CA GLY A 11 15.87 -11.90 -32.45
C GLY A 11 15.01 -12.15 -31.20
N SER A 12 15.07 -11.30 -30.20
CA SER A 12 14.21 -11.34 -29.01
C SER A 12 13.22 -10.18 -29.01
N PHE A 13 11.97 -10.47 -28.64
CA PHE A 13 10.96 -9.41 -28.43
C PHE A 13 11.26 -8.72 -27.09
N SER A 14 11.77 -7.49 -27.14
CA SER A 14 11.84 -6.63 -25.96
C SER A 14 10.70 -5.63 -25.96
N LEU A 15 9.89 -5.64 -24.90
CA LEU A 15 8.90 -4.61 -24.64
C LEU A 15 9.65 -3.35 -24.19
N VAL A 16 9.79 -2.38 -25.07
CA VAL A 16 10.29 -1.06 -24.70
C VAL A 16 9.13 -0.29 -24.07
N CYS A 17 8.99 -0.45 -22.76
CA CYS A 17 8.03 0.32 -21.97
C CYS A 17 8.58 1.71 -21.70
N ASN A 18 7.77 2.74 -21.86
CA ASN A 18 8.05 4.06 -21.32
C ASN A 18 8.10 3.99 -19.80
N ASP A 19 8.87 4.86 -19.11
CA ASP A 19 9.01 4.86 -17.65
C ASP A 19 7.67 4.86 -16.89
N GLN A 20 6.68 5.55 -17.42
CA GLN A 20 5.32 5.57 -16.87
C GLN A 20 4.59 4.24 -17.05
N THR A 21 4.77 3.57 -18.17
CA THR A 21 4.13 2.27 -18.44
C THR A 21 4.75 1.17 -17.57
N ASP A 22 6.08 1.18 -17.40
CA ASP A 22 6.79 0.26 -16.51
C ASP A 22 6.32 0.42 -15.05
N TYR A 23 6.11 1.66 -14.61
CA TYR A 23 5.60 1.94 -13.27
C TYR A 23 4.17 1.42 -13.06
N LEU A 24 3.29 1.62 -14.05
CA LEU A 24 1.92 1.09 -14.02
C LEU A 24 1.91 -0.44 -14.02
N LEU A 25 2.79 -1.08 -14.79
CA LEU A 25 2.92 -2.54 -14.78
C LEU A 25 3.37 -3.06 -13.40
N LYS A 26 4.29 -2.40 -12.72
CA LYS A 26 4.71 -2.74 -11.37
C LYS A 26 3.57 -2.59 -10.35
N ILE A 27 2.75 -1.55 -10.49
CA ILE A 27 1.52 -1.41 -9.70
C ILE A 27 0.58 -2.58 -10.02
N GLY A 28 0.36 -2.92 -11.29
CA GLY A 28 -0.45 -4.07 -11.69
C GLY A 28 0.03 -5.38 -11.08
N VAL A 29 1.33 -5.65 -11.13
CA VAL A 29 1.93 -6.85 -10.51
C VAL A 29 1.71 -6.86 -8.99
N SER A 30 1.82 -5.71 -8.33
CA SER A 30 1.58 -5.62 -6.88
C SER A 30 0.10 -5.83 -6.50
N MET A 31 -0.83 -5.70 -7.47
CA MET A 31 -2.25 -5.96 -7.24
C MET A 31 -2.62 -7.45 -7.26
N ILE A 32 -1.81 -8.31 -7.89
CA ILE A 32 -2.12 -9.73 -8.03
C ILE A 32 -2.42 -10.39 -6.68
N PRO A 33 -1.59 -10.25 -5.62
CA PRO A 33 -1.85 -10.91 -4.35
C PRO A 33 -3.15 -10.44 -3.68
N ILE A 34 -3.49 -9.16 -3.75
CA ILE A 34 -4.71 -8.65 -3.12
C ILE A 34 -5.97 -9.12 -3.86
N PHE A 35 -5.91 -9.24 -5.19
CA PHE A 35 -7.02 -9.83 -5.96
C PHE A 35 -7.23 -11.30 -5.60
N VAL A 36 -6.15 -12.07 -5.43
CA VAL A 36 -6.24 -13.47 -4.98
C VAL A 36 -6.92 -13.55 -3.61
N VAL A 37 -6.50 -12.72 -2.66
CA VAL A 37 -7.12 -12.69 -1.32
C VAL A 37 -8.58 -12.23 -1.39
N GLY A 38 -8.90 -11.20 -2.17
CA GLY A 38 -10.25 -10.67 -2.32
C GLY A 38 -11.24 -11.66 -2.95
N ILE A 39 -10.76 -12.53 -3.86
CA ILE A 39 -11.61 -13.53 -4.52
C ILE A 39 -11.75 -14.80 -3.68
N PHE A 40 -10.64 -15.35 -3.18
CA PHE A 40 -10.63 -16.67 -2.55
C PHE A 40 -10.81 -16.65 -1.03
N PHE A 41 -10.51 -15.54 -0.36
CA PHE A 41 -10.52 -15.43 1.10
C PHE A 41 -11.47 -14.38 1.65
N LYS A 42 -12.45 -13.92 0.84
CA LYS A 42 -13.39 -12.87 1.21
C LYS A 42 -14.13 -13.18 2.52
N ASP A 43 -14.67 -14.38 2.65
CA ASP A 43 -15.45 -14.78 3.82
C ASP A 43 -14.59 -14.92 5.08
N TYR A 44 -13.37 -15.44 4.91
CA TYR A 44 -12.40 -15.52 6.00
C TYR A 44 -11.98 -14.12 6.48
N VAL A 45 -11.70 -13.21 5.56
CA VAL A 45 -11.41 -11.81 5.91
C VAL A 45 -12.59 -11.18 6.64
N ALA A 46 -13.82 -11.38 6.15
CA ALA A 46 -15.02 -10.86 6.79
C ALA A 46 -15.18 -11.37 8.24
N SER A 47 -14.84 -12.61 8.51
CA SER A 47 -14.89 -13.19 9.87
C SER A 47 -13.91 -12.54 10.85
N LEU A 48 -12.79 -12.01 10.37
CA LEU A 48 -11.80 -11.34 11.20
C LEU A 48 -12.29 -9.97 11.74
N PHE A 49 -13.26 -9.35 11.06
CA PHE A 49 -13.82 -8.05 11.48
C PHE A 49 -14.65 -8.14 12.76
N GLY A 50 -15.11 -9.34 13.16
CA GLY A 50 -15.88 -9.55 14.40
C GLY A 50 -15.06 -9.61 15.68
N SER A 51 -13.71 -9.62 15.62
CA SER A 51 -12.86 -9.81 16.80
C SER A 51 -12.11 -8.54 17.18
N ILE A 52 -12.52 -7.90 18.26
CA ILE A 52 -11.83 -6.72 18.82
C ILE A 52 -10.41 -7.09 19.26
N THR A 53 -10.23 -8.24 19.90
CA THR A 53 -8.92 -8.75 20.28
C THR A 53 -8.02 -8.98 19.06
N GLY A 54 -8.60 -9.47 17.95
CA GLY A 54 -7.89 -9.63 16.68
C GLY A 54 -7.34 -8.31 16.15
N VAL A 55 -8.10 -7.23 16.26
CA VAL A 55 -7.66 -5.87 15.89
C VAL A 55 -6.47 -5.42 16.77
N GLY A 56 -6.52 -5.68 18.09
CA GLY A 56 -5.41 -5.38 18.99
C GLY A 56 -4.11 -6.10 18.61
N VAL A 57 -4.20 -7.40 18.31
CA VAL A 57 -3.05 -8.19 17.84
C VAL A 57 -2.51 -7.65 16.51
N ALA A 58 -3.38 -7.32 15.56
CA ALA A 58 -2.99 -6.77 14.26
C ALA A 58 -2.29 -5.40 14.39
N LEU A 59 -2.71 -4.56 15.34
CA LEU A 59 -2.00 -3.31 15.68
C LEU A 59 -0.59 -3.56 16.22
N LEU A 60 -0.41 -4.58 17.07
CA LEU A 60 0.92 -4.95 17.55
C LEU A 60 1.81 -5.45 16.42
N VAL A 61 1.27 -6.26 15.49
CA VAL A 61 2.01 -6.69 14.31
C VAL A 61 2.43 -5.48 13.46
N THR A 62 1.54 -4.51 13.27
CA THR A 62 1.87 -3.26 12.57
C THR A 62 2.99 -2.50 13.29
N ALA A 63 2.95 -2.39 14.62
CA ALA A 63 3.97 -1.72 15.40
C ALA A 63 5.34 -2.37 15.24
N VAL A 64 5.40 -3.70 15.28
CA VAL A 64 6.62 -4.49 15.07
C VAL A 64 7.18 -4.25 13.66
N LEU A 65 6.34 -4.32 12.63
CA LEU A 65 6.76 -4.08 11.25
C LEU A 65 7.32 -2.66 11.05
N LEU A 66 6.65 -1.65 11.61
CA LEU A 66 7.10 -0.25 11.53
C LEU A 66 8.43 -0.05 12.25
N PHE A 67 8.60 -0.66 13.42
CA PHE A 67 9.84 -0.57 14.20
C PHE A 67 11.02 -1.22 13.47
N PHE A 68 10.85 -2.44 12.97
CA PHE A 68 11.89 -3.12 12.20
C PHE A 68 12.23 -2.39 10.90
N SER A 69 11.23 -1.84 10.23
CA SER A 69 11.41 -1.05 9.02
C SER A 69 12.22 0.23 9.27
N ASP A 70 11.98 0.88 10.40
CA ASP A 70 12.74 2.08 10.79
C ASP A 70 14.18 1.74 11.16
N MET A 71 14.40 0.63 11.87
CA MET A 71 15.74 0.09 12.13
C MET A 71 16.50 -0.26 10.85
N ALA A 72 15.84 -0.91 9.90
CA ALA A 72 16.43 -1.26 8.61
C ALA A 72 16.83 -0.02 7.82
N SER A 73 15.98 1.02 7.83
CA SER A 73 16.27 2.29 7.17
C SER A 73 17.31 3.14 7.89
N GLY A 74 17.33 3.13 9.24
CA GLY A 74 18.19 3.99 10.07
C GLY A 74 19.65 3.52 10.15
N LYS A 75 19.92 2.21 9.99
CA LYS A 75 21.26 1.64 10.10
C LYS A 75 22.04 1.60 8.79
N GLY A 76 21.49 2.19 7.69
CA GLY A 76 22.11 1.99 6.38
C GLY A 76 22.24 0.49 6.05
N VAL A 77 21.37 -0.33 6.62
CA VAL A 77 21.07 -1.67 6.15
C VAL A 77 20.08 -1.53 4.98
N ALA A 78 20.52 -0.80 3.94
CA ALA A 78 20.67 -1.53 2.70
C ALA A 78 21.33 -2.84 3.12
N LEU A 79 20.59 -3.96 3.06
CA LEU A 79 21.28 -5.23 2.90
C LEU A 79 22.37 -4.90 1.91
N LYS A 80 23.62 -4.81 2.40
CA LYS A 80 24.80 -4.80 1.56
C LYS A 80 24.66 -6.10 0.79
N THR A 81 23.91 -6.06 -0.27
CA THR A 81 24.15 -6.92 -1.39
C THR A 81 25.60 -6.58 -1.71
N LYS A 82 26.46 -7.45 -1.24
CA LYS A 82 27.87 -7.48 -1.41
C LYS A 82 28.13 -7.56 -2.91
N SER A 83 27.98 -6.45 -3.59
CA SER A 83 28.51 -6.25 -4.91
C SER A 83 28.76 -4.75 -5.05
N ASP A 84 30.04 -4.40 -5.21
CA ASP A 84 30.53 -3.17 -5.82
C ASP A 84 30.04 -3.05 -7.30
N GLN A 85 28.90 -3.59 -7.62
CA GLN A 85 28.17 -3.27 -8.83
C GLN A 85 27.38 -2.01 -8.55
N PRO A 86 27.47 -0.97 -9.41
CA PRO A 86 26.60 0.17 -9.35
C PRO A 86 25.18 -0.39 -9.24
N ALA A 87 24.48 -0.01 -8.18
CA ALA A 87 23.11 -0.45 -7.93
C ALA A 87 22.39 -0.40 -9.26
N LYS A 88 21.91 -1.55 -9.78
CA LYS A 88 21.10 -1.57 -11.00
C LYS A 88 20.02 -0.54 -10.74
N GLU A 89 20.15 0.60 -11.39
CA GLU A 89 19.22 1.70 -11.25
C GLU A 89 17.91 1.18 -11.84
N TYR A 90 17.11 0.57 -10.95
CA TYR A 90 15.83 0.06 -11.37
C TYR A 90 15.02 1.23 -11.88
N ARG A 91 14.58 1.12 -13.11
CA ARG A 91 13.68 2.07 -13.71
C ARG A 91 12.57 2.38 -12.71
N ASN A 92 12.39 3.65 -12.33
CA ASN A 92 11.48 4.11 -11.28
C ASN A 92 11.82 3.68 -9.82
N GLY A 93 13.03 3.24 -9.52
CA GLY A 93 13.52 2.97 -8.16
C GLY A 93 12.94 1.75 -7.46
N ILE A 94 12.12 0.93 -8.12
CA ILE A 94 11.54 -0.31 -7.60
C ILE A 94 11.62 -1.42 -8.65
N SER A 95 11.92 -2.66 -8.23
CA SER A 95 11.91 -3.85 -9.10
C SER A 95 10.53 -4.54 -9.10
N TYR A 96 10.28 -5.43 -10.08
CA TYR A 96 9.06 -6.23 -10.12
C TYR A 96 8.92 -7.16 -8.91
N TRP A 97 10.02 -7.74 -8.42
CA TRP A 97 10.03 -8.59 -7.23
C TRP A 97 9.70 -7.81 -5.96
N GLN A 98 10.25 -6.60 -5.84
CA GLN A 98 9.92 -5.71 -4.73
C GLN A 98 8.45 -5.27 -4.79
N ALA A 99 7.93 -4.96 -5.99
CA ALA A 99 6.53 -4.64 -6.20
C ALA A 99 5.61 -5.82 -5.80
N LEU A 100 5.96 -7.05 -6.17
CA LEU A 100 5.23 -8.25 -5.76
C LEU A 100 5.29 -8.46 -4.24
N ALA A 101 6.46 -8.30 -3.61
CA ALA A 101 6.61 -8.41 -2.16
C ALA A 101 5.76 -7.38 -1.41
N VAL A 102 5.72 -6.13 -1.91
CA VAL A 102 4.86 -5.08 -1.36
C VAL A 102 3.38 -5.43 -1.55
N GLY A 103 3.02 -6.03 -2.68
CA GLY A 103 1.67 -6.55 -2.94
C GLY A 103 1.26 -7.66 -1.98
N LEU A 104 2.17 -8.58 -1.63
CA LEU A 104 1.94 -9.57 -0.57
C LEU A 104 1.71 -8.89 0.78
N GLY A 105 2.53 -7.90 1.15
CA GLY A 105 2.30 -7.09 2.36
C GLY A 105 0.92 -6.44 2.37
N GLN A 106 0.46 -5.91 1.22
CA GLN A 106 -0.89 -5.36 1.09
C GLN A 106 -1.98 -6.42 1.25
N ALA A 107 -1.78 -7.61 0.71
CA ALA A 107 -2.74 -8.71 0.84
C ALA A 107 -2.92 -9.13 2.31
N PHE A 108 -1.85 -9.20 3.09
CA PHE A 108 -1.95 -9.41 4.55
C PHE A 108 -2.64 -8.25 5.26
N ALA A 109 -2.43 -7.02 4.81
CA ALA A 109 -3.01 -5.81 5.40
C ALA A 109 -4.50 -5.61 5.08
N VAL A 110 -5.18 -6.58 4.50
CA VAL A 110 -6.65 -6.65 4.39
C VAL A 110 -7.27 -6.97 5.75
N ALA A 111 -6.53 -7.64 6.65
CA ALA A 111 -6.98 -7.93 8.01
C ALA A 111 -7.24 -6.63 8.81
N PRO A 112 -8.35 -6.57 9.57
CA PRO A 112 -8.68 -5.40 10.37
C PRO A 112 -7.64 -5.13 11.45
N GLY A 113 -7.28 -3.86 11.66
CA GLY A 113 -6.22 -3.46 12.60
C GLY A 113 -4.81 -3.45 11.99
N LEU A 114 -4.56 -4.15 10.89
CA LEU A 114 -3.32 -4.00 10.16
C LEU A 114 -3.35 -2.71 9.32
N SER A 115 -2.42 -1.81 9.61
CA SER A 115 -2.27 -0.58 8.83
C SER A 115 -1.81 -0.91 7.42
N ARG A 116 -2.69 -0.74 6.42
CA ARG A 116 -2.37 -1.03 5.02
C ARG A 116 -1.13 -0.26 4.54
N SER A 117 -1.11 1.05 4.73
CA SER A 117 0.04 1.89 4.38
C SER A 117 1.28 1.58 5.23
N GLY A 118 1.11 1.32 6.52
CA GLY A 118 2.19 0.91 7.40
C GLY A 118 2.86 -0.37 6.93
N THR A 119 2.07 -1.40 6.61
CA THR A 119 2.58 -2.70 6.16
C THR A 119 3.25 -2.62 4.79
N THR A 120 2.63 -1.95 3.81
CA THR A 120 3.19 -1.82 2.46
C THR A 120 4.49 -1.02 2.46
N ILE A 121 4.53 0.11 3.17
CA ILE A 121 5.74 0.93 3.29
C ILE A 121 6.84 0.14 4.00
N SER A 122 6.53 -0.52 5.13
CA SER A 122 7.49 -1.33 5.88
C SER A 122 8.06 -2.47 5.04
N THR A 123 7.22 -3.21 4.31
CA THR A 123 7.66 -4.28 3.43
C THR A 123 8.61 -3.78 2.36
N GLY A 124 8.29 -2.67 1.71
CA GLY A 124 9.15 -2.08 0.68
C GLY A 124 10.49 -1.58 1.24
N LEU A 125 10.50 -0.97 2.42
CA LEU A 125 11.74 -0.52 3.08
C LEU A 125 12.62 -1.69 3.52
N ILE A 126 12.03 -2.77 4.03
CA ILE A 126 12.75 -4.02 4.36
C ILE A 126 13.34 -4.64 3.09
N CYS A 127 12.63 -4.56 1.96
CA CYS A 127 13.14 -4.99 0.65
C CYS A 127 14.17 -4.03 0.03
N GLY A 128 14.57 -2.96 0.73
CA GLY A 128 15.60 -2.02 0.29
C GLY A 128 15.12 -0.93 -0.67
N VAL A 129 13.82 -0.72 -0.82
CA VAL A 129 13.27 0.40 -1.60
C VAL A 129 13.45 1.71 -0.82
N ARG A 130 13.79 2.80 -1.49
CA ARG A 130 13.95 4.11 -0.86
C ARG A 130 12.62 4.64 -0.34
N ARG A 131 12.65 5.37 0.79
CA ARG A 131 11.45 5.92 1.46
C ARG A 131 10.61 6.81 0.56
N ASP A 132 11.24 7.67 -0.23
CA ASP A 132 10.55 8.59 -1.14
C ASP A 132 9.79 7.87 -2.26
N VAL A 133 10.42 6.85 -2.85
CA VAL A 133 9.81 5.98 -3.88
C VAL A 133 8.70 5.15 -3.27
N MET A 134 8.95 4.54 -2.09
CA MET A 134 7.99 3.65 -1.46
C MET A 134 6.73 4.38 -1.00
N ALA A 135 6.87 5.60 -0.46
CA ALA A 135 5.71 6.41 -0.09
C ALA A 135 4.79 6.66 -1.30
N GLN A 136 5.34 7.10 -2.43
CA GLN A 136 4.56 7.35 -3.65
C GLN A 136 3.95 6.07 -4.21
N PHE A 137 4.73 4.98 -4.27
CA PHE A 137 4.27 3.68 -4.78
C PHE A 137 3.12 3.13 -3.95
N SER A 138 3.23 3.14 -2.62
CA SER A 138 2.19 2.65 -1.71
C SER A 138 0.88 3.43 -1.87
N PHE A 139 0.93 4.76 -2.00
CA PHE A 139 -0.28 5.56 -2.18
C PHE A 139 -0.96 5.30 -3.53
N LEU A 140 -0.19 5.23 -4.62
CA LEU A 140 -0.75 4.94 -5.95
C LEU A 140 -1.30 3.51 -6.05
N MET A 141 -0.63 2.57 -5.40
CA MET A 141 -1.05 1.18 -5.35
C MET A 141 -2.42 1.02 -4.67
N VAL A 142 -2.65 1.72 -3.55
CA VAL A 142 -3.92 1.67 -2.80
C VAL A 142 -5.07 2.32 -3.57
N LEU A 143 -4.78 3.27 -4.45
CA LEU A 143 -5.79 3.96 -5.25
C LEU A 143 -6.54 2.99 -6.18
N VAL A 144 -5.86 1.98 -6.72
CA VAL A 144 -6.45 1.02 -7.67
C VAL A 144 -7.61 0.23 -7.05
N PRO A 145 -7.46 -0.46 -5.90
CA PRO A 145 -8.58 -1.18 -5.29
C PRO A 145 -9.67 -0.24 -4.79
N ILE A 146 -9.35 0.96 -4.28
CA ILE A 146 -10.37 1.91 -3.84
C ILE A 146 -11.24 2.38 -5.02
N LEU A 147 -10.61 2.74 -6.14
CA LEU A 147 -11.37 3.13 -7.33
C LEU A 147 -12.15 1.95 -7.92
N GLY A 148 -11.57 0.73 -7.88
CA GLY A 148 -12.25 -0.49 -8.31
C GLY A 148 -13.51 -0.77 -7.51
N GLU A 149 -13.42 -0.70 -6.19
CA GLU A 149 -14.56 -0.89 -5.28
C GLU A 149 -15.63 0.18 -5.48
N ALA A 150 -15.24 1.46 -5.53
CA ALA A 150 -16.17 2.56 -5.79
C ALA A 150 -16.88 2.41 -7.15
N PHE A 151 -16.16 1.93 -8.18
CA PHE A 151 -16.74 1.66 -9.49
C PHE A 151 -17.76 0.52 -9.44
N LEU A 152 -17.42 -0.60 -8.78
CA LEU A 152 -18.32 -1.75 -8.65
C LEU A 152 -19.59 -1.37 -7.87
N GLU A 153 -19.46 -0.59 -6.81
CA GLU A 153 -20.60 -0.12 -6.01
C GLU A 153 -21.51 0.83 -6.79
N THR A 154 -20.90 1.69 -7.61
CA THR A 154 -21.64 2.60 -8.51
C THR A 154 -22.44 1.82 -9.57
N VAL A 155 -21.79 0.84 -10.23
CA VAL A 155 -22.41 0.01 -11.27
C VAL A 155 -23.43 -0.95 -10.67
N GLY A 156 -23.19 -1.45 -9.46
CA GLY A 156 -24.09 -2.35 -8.72
C GLY A 156 -25.38 -1.67 -8.21
N GLY A 157 -25.57 -0.37 -8.45
CA GLY A 157 -26.79 0.35 -8.05
C GLY A 157 -26.79 0.83 -6.59
N GLY A 158 -25.70 0.68 -5.84
CA GLY A 158 -25.62 1.05 -4.42
C GLY A 158 -25.98 2.51 -4.13
N PHE A 159 -25.79 3.41 -5.09
CA PHE A 159 -26.24 4.81 -4.98
C PHE A 159 -27.73 5.00 -5.26
N ALA A 160 -28.36 4.13 -6.05
CA ALA A 160 -29.77 4.23 -6.39
C ALA A 160 -30.67 3.78 -5.25
N GLU A 161 -30.20 2.86 -4.41
CA GLU A 161 -30.92 2.35 -3.22
C GLU A 161 -30.72 3.21 -1.97
N SER A 162 -29.73 4.14 -2.01
CA SER A 162 -29.46 5.00 -0.87
C SER A 162 -30.57 6.05 -0.70
N ALA A 163 -31.24 6.05 0.44
CA ALA A 163 -32.22 7.09 0.84
C ALA A 163 -31.57 8.48 1.07
N VAL A 164 -30.27 8.63 0.78
CA VAL A 164 -29.50 9.84 0.99
C VAL A 164 -29.68 10.78 -0.20
N GLY A 165 -30.18 11.98 0.05
CA GLY A 165 -30.36 12.99 -0.99
C GLY A 165 -29.05 13.41 -1.66
N ALA A 166 -29.13 13.95 -2.88
CA ALA A 166 -27.95 14.37 -3.67
C ALA A 166 -27.08 15.42 -2.96
N LEU A 167 -27.68 16.33 -2.20
CA LEU A 167 -26.94 17.41 -1.51
C LEU A 167 -26.01 16.89 -0.40
N PRO A 168 -26.47 16.04 0.56
CA PRO A 168 -25.57 15.42 1.54
C PRO A 168 -24.46 14.59 0.90
N LEU A 169 -24.74 13.88 -0.19
CA LEU A 169 -23.77 13.10 -0.92
C LEU A 169 -22.67 13.98 -1.54
N LEU A 170 -23.06 15.10 -2.16
CA LEU A 170 -22.11 16.05 -2.73
C LEU A 170 -21.25 16.71 -1.66
N LEU A 171 -21.82 17.15 -0.54
CA LEU A 171 -21.10 17.75 0.57
C LEU A 171 -20.13 16.74 1.22
N GLY A 172 -20.56 15.50 1.40
CA GLY A 172 -19.73 14.40 1.88
C GLY A 172 -18.55 14.13 0.95
N PHE A 173 -18.78 14.07 -0.36
CA PHE A 173 -17.73 13.90 -1.36
C PHE A 173 -16.71 15.04 -1.34
N LEU A 174 -17.16 16.29 -1.33
CA LEU A 174 -16.27 17.46 -1.31
C LEU A 174 -15.43 17.52 -0.02
N SER A 175 -16.06 17.28 1.13
CA SER A 175 -15.35 17.26 2.42
C SER A 175 -14.30 16.13 2.48
N ALA A 176 -14.66 14.93 2.02
CA ALA A 176 -13.75 13.80 1.95
C ALA A 176 -12.60 14.05 0.97
N PHE A 177 -12.87 14.67 -0.18
CA PHE A 177 -11.85 15.03 -1.16
C PHE A 177 -10.83 16.03 -0.60
N VAL A 178 -11.30 17.11 0.01
CA VAL A 178 -10.42 18.15 0.58
C VAL A 178 -9.60 17.59 1.74
N SER A 179 -10.24 16.91 2.69
CA SER A 179 -9.55 16.31 3.85
C SER A 179 -8.58 15.21 3.42
N GLY A 180 -8.94 14.40 2.42
CA GLY A 180 -8.09 13.36 1.86
C GLY A 180 -6.85 13.93 1.18
N LEU A 181 -6.97 14.99 0.39
CA LEU A 181 -5.81 15.66 -0.22
C LEU A 181 -4.84 16.22 0.83
N LEU A 182 -5.37 16.85 1.89
CA LEU A 182 -4.55 17.35 2.99
C LEU A 182 -3.87 16.22 3.73
N ALA A 183 -4.59 15.17 4.07
CA ALA A 183 -4.05 13.98 4.74
C ALA A 183 -2.96 13.30 3.92
N CYS A 184 -3.15 13.12 2.61
CA CYS A 184 -2.13 12.56 1.73
C CYS A 184 -0.85 13.41 1.70
N LYS A 185 -0.96 14.74 1.57
CA LYS A 185 0.21 15.64 1.59
C LYS A 185 0.98 15.54 2.91
N VAL A 186 0.27 15.58 4.04
CA VAL A 186 0.85 15.46 5.38
C VAL A 186 1.51 14.10 5.55
N MET A 187 0.82 13.02 5.18
CA MET A 187 1.33 11.65 5.34
C MET A 187 2.59 11.40 4.51
N ILE A 188 2.63 11.84 3.24
CA ILE A 188 3.82 11.73 2.41
C ILE A 188 4.99 12.51 3.02
N ALA A 189 4.75 13.72 3.52
CA ALA A 189 5.77 14.52 4.18
C ALA A 189 6.30 13.86 5.46
N LEU A 190 5.39 13.27 6.26
CA LEU A 190 5.74 12.56 7.49
C LEU A 190 6.56 11.29 7.19
N VAL A 191 6.14 10.45 6.25
CA VAL A 191 6.87 9.23 5.89
C VAL A 191 8.27 9.53 5.38
N LYS A 192 8.45 10.64 4.65
CA LYS A 192 9.76 11.06 4.14
C LYS A 192 10.71 11.57 5.24
N LYS A 193 10.19 12.24 6.27
CA LYS A 193 10.99 12.98 7.26
C LYS A 193 10.94 12.38 8.66
N ALA A 194 9.82 11.81 9.07
CA ALA A 194 9.62 11.31 10.43
C ALA A 194 10.18 9.89 10.61
N LYS A 195 10.56 9.55 11.84
CA LYS A 195 10.87 8.19 12.23
C LYS A 195 9.58 7.39 12.33
N LEU A 196 9.51 6.27 11.62
CA LEU A 196 8.35 5.35 11.66
C LEU A 196 8.13 4.77 13.06
N SER A 197 9.16 4.79 13.92
CA SER A 197 9.07 4.37 15.33
C SER A 197 8.01 5.14 16.13
N TRP A 198 7.72 6.40 15.83
CA TRP A 198 6.65 7.13 16.51
C TRP A 198 5.26 6.57 16.17
N PHE A 199 5.05 6.15 14.94
CA PHE A 199 3.82 5.46 14.53
C PHE A 199 3.73 4.07 15.18
N ALA A 200 4.87 3.38 15.33
CA ALA A 200 4.92 2.11 16.05
C ALA A 200 4.48 2.29 17.52
N LEU A 201 4.97 3.33 18.19
CA LEU A 201 4.56 3.64 19.57
C LEU A 201 3.05 3.91 19.67
N TYR A 202 2.49 4.69 18.72
CA TYR A 202 1.05 4.93 18.67
C TYR A 202 0.25 3.62 18.53
N CYS A 203 0.67 2.71 17.64
CA CYS A 203 0.02 1.42 17.45
C CYS A 203 0.07 0.55 18.71
N VAL A 204 1.19 0.58 19.45
CA VAL A 204 1.30 -0.13 20.75
C VAL A 204 0.34 0.44 21.77
N LEU A 205 0.28 1.77 21.94
CA LEU A 205 -0.63 2.41 22.87
C LEU A 205 -2.10 2.14 22.53
N ALA A 206 -2.45 2.18 21.25
CA ALA A 206 -3.79 1.84 20.78
C ALA A 206 -4.14 0.37 21.04
N ALA A 207 -3.22 -0.55 20.79
CA ALA A 207 -3.41 -1.96 21.10
C ALA A 207 -3.59 -2.21 22.60
N LEU A 208 -2.77 -1.58 23.43
CA LEU A 208 -2.91 -1.68 24.90
C LEU A 208 -4.25 -1.14 25.39
N SER A 209 -4.73 -0.03 24.82
CA SER A 209 -6.07 0.50 25.12
C SER A 209 -7.15 -0.53 24.80
N ILE A 210 -7.07 -1.19 23.66
CA ILE A 210 -8.02 -2.24 23.27
C ILE A 210 -8.00 -3.38 24.30
N PHE A 211 -6.83 -3.88 24.69
CA PHE A 211 -6.74 -4.99 25.65
C PHE A 211 -7.19 -4.63 27.07
N ILE A 212 -7.16 -3.34 27.43
CA ILE A 212 -7.64 -2.90 28.77
C ILE A 212 -9.16 -2.72 28.79
N PHE A 213 -9.77 -2.26 27.66
CA PHE A 213 -11.18 -1.87 27.61
C PHE A 213 -12.07 -2.88 26.85
N ALA A 214 -11.50 -3.88 26.18
CA ALA A 214 -12.24 -4.96 25.52
C ALA A 214 -12.44 -6.15 26.44
#